data_8ab555f3a405b35c025795e4cde7b8c9
#
_entry.id   8ab555f3a405b35c025795e4cde7b8c9
#
_cell.length_a   1.000
_cell.length_b   1.000
_cell.length_c   1.000
_cell.angle_alpha   90.00
_cell.angle_beta   90.00
_cell.angle_gamma   90.00
#
_symmetry.space_group_name_H-M   'P 1'
#
loop_
_entity.id
_entity.type
_entity.pdbx_description
1 polymer ?
#
loop_
_entity_poly.entity_id
_entity_poly.type
_entity_poly.pdbx_seq_one_letter_code
_entity_poly.pdbx_strand_id
1 'polypeptide(L)'
;SVNSPAAIVGITIHPVNDAPVANDASVVTIESTPVSISFPATDVEGDSLTFTINSEPSHGVLSGTPPLVTYTPRDLYIGSDSFTFHAKDGNLESNLATIHLTIKSKNSEPVANPDAVVTDEDTPVSITLTGSDADGDPLTYAISTPPAHGSLTGTPPNVIYTPNENYFGEDSFSFHSSDGQLE
;
A
#
# COMPACT_ATOMS: atom_id res chain seq x y z
N SER A 1 75.30 -24.53 -13.30
CA SER A 1 74.74 -23.37 -12.60
C SER A 1 73.96 -23.83 -11.41
N VAL A 2 74.30 -23.34 -10.26
CA VAL A 2 73.55 -23.58 -9.00
C VAL A 2 72.75 -22.33 -8.73
N ASN A 3 71.44 -22.45 -8.69
CA ASN A 3 70.56 -21.36 -8.30
C ASN A 3 70.64 -21.14 -6.81
N SER A 4 70.51 -19.91 -6.33
CA SER A 4 70.35 -19.59 -4.91
C SER A 4 69.01 -20.16 -4.40
N PRO A 5 68.89 -20.48 -3.09
CA PRO A 5 67.60 -20.77 -2.52
C PRO A 5 66.59 -19.63 -2.75
N ALA A 6 65.34 -19.97 -2.92
CA ALA A 6 64.28 -18.98 -3.05
C ALA A 6 64.18 -18.13 -1.78
N ALA A 7 64.15 -16.80 -1.98
CA ALA A 7 63.87 -15.84 -0.91
C ALA A 7 62.40 -15.45 -0.93
N ILE A 8 61.78 -15.30 0.23
CA ILE A 8 60.39 -14.90 0.41
C ILE A 8 60.38 -13.41 0.76
N VAL A 9 59.59 -12.63 0.04
CA VAL A 9 59.29 -11.25 0.39
C VAL A 9 57.91 -11.23 1.01
N GLY A 10 57.80 -10.85 2.27
CA GLY A 10 56.52 -10.62 2.94
C GLY A 10 56.03 -9.19 2.63
N ILE A 11 54.76 -9.07 2.22
CA ILE A 11 54.08 -7.79 2.02
C ILE A 11 52.90 -7.71 2.97
N THR A 12 52.82 -6.66 3.79
CA THR A 12 51.67 -6.36 4.63
C THR A 12 50.96 -5.18 4.06
N ILE A 13 49.65 -5.35 3.78
CA ILE A 13 48.76 -4.30 3.30
C ILE A 13 47.84 -3.92 4.48
N HIS A 14 47.88 -2.66 4.86
CA HIS A 14 46.99 -2.12 5.88
C HIS A 14 45.72 -1.58 5.24
N PRO A 15 44.53 -1.83 5.83
CA PRO A 15 43.30 -1.20 5.36
C PRO A 15 43.38 0.32 5.58
N VAL A 16 42.72 1.05 4.68
CA VAL A 16 42.46 2.49 4.80
C VAL A 16 40.94 2.62 4.95
N ASN A 17 40.51 3.44 5.89
CA ASN A 17 39.07 3.67 6.11
C ASN A 17 38.44 4.34 4.91
N ASP A 18 37.38 3.73 4.40
CA ASP A 18 36.52 4.27 3.35
C ASP A 18 35.27 4.92 3.97
N ALA A 19 34.67 5.85 3.27
CA ALA A 19 33.42 6.47 3.72
C ALA A 19 32.22 5.50 3.55
N PRO A 20 31.26 5.47 4.47
CA PRO A 20 30.06 4.68 4.29
C PRO A 20 29.25 5.16 3.07
N VAL A 21 28.40 4.27 2.55
CA VAL A 21 27.49 4.53 1.44
C VAL A 21 26.06 4.49 1.94
N ALA A 22 25.37 5.63 1.89
CA ALA A 22 23.94 5.72 2.14
C ALA A 22 23.16 5.56 0.83
N ASN A 23 22.04 4.80 0.88
CA ASN A 23 21.23 4.49 -0.29
C ASN A 23 19.86 5.15 -0.19
N ASP A 24 19.33 5.60 -1.34
CA ASP A 24 17.95 6.03 -1.43
C ASP A 24 16.98 4.87 -1.20
N ALA A 25 15.82 5.16 -0.64
CA ALA A 25 14.75 4.19 -0.48
C ALA A 25 13.37 4.82 -0.71
N SER A 26 12.39 3.96 -0.99
CA SER A 26 10.99 4.36 -1.17
C SER A 26 10.12 3.60 -0.18
N VAL A 27 9.21 4.33 0.47
CA VAL A 27 8.27 3.81 1.46
C VAL A 27 6.87 4.26 1.09
N VAL A 28 5.91 3.35 1.18
CA VAL A 28 4.49 3.63 0.95
C VAL A 28 3.76 3.47 2.26
N THR A 29 2.87 4.41 2.56
CA THR A 29 1.94 4.32 3.69
C THR A 29 0.57 4.86 3.27
N ILE A 30 -0.39 4.80 4.17
CA ILE A 30 -1.74 5.34 4.01
C ILE A 30 -1.83 6.62 4.86
N GLU A 31 -2.67 7.56 4.46
CA GLU A 31 -2.95 8.77 5.24
C GLU A 31 -3.22 8.44 6.72
N SER A 32 -2.77 9.29 7.62
CA SER A 32 -2.91 9.15 9.08
C SER A 32 -2.33 7.84 9.66
N THR A 33 -1.59 7.04 8.88
CA THR A 33 -1.04 5.75 9.32
C THR A 33 0.48 5.83 9.47
N PRO A 34 1.01 5.72 10.69
CA PRO A 34 2.45 5.71 10.92
C PRO A 34 3.15 4.51 10.28
N VAL A 35 4.36 4.73 9.77
CA VAL A 35 5.21 3.68 9.18
C VAL A 35 6.63 3.74 9.71
N SER A 36 7.19 2.57 10.03
CA SER A 36 8.59 2.46 10.48
C SER A 36 9.54 2.44 9.29
N ILE A 37 10.62 3.20 9.39
CA ILE A 37 11.61 3.39 8.33
C ILE A 37 13.00 3.12 8.91
N SER A 38 13.74 2.22 8.28
CA SER A 38 15.14 1.96 8.57
C SER A 38 16.02 2.63 7.50
N PHE A 39 17.10 3.29 7.93
CA PHE A 39 18.00 4.01 7.02
C PHE A 39 18.99 3.02 6.38
N PRO A 40 18.95 2.83 5.05
CA PRO A 40 19.84 1.90 4.37
C PRO A 40 21.22 2.54 4.16
N ALA A 41 22.23 1.99 4.82
CA ALA A 41 23.63 2.35 4.59
C ALA A 41 24.54 1.15 4.82
N THR A 42 25.69 1.17 4.17
CA THR A 42 26.73 0.13 4.28
C THR A 42 28.10 0.76 4.42
N ASP A 43 28.97 0.06 5.09
CA ASP A 43 30.39 0.38 5.24
C ASP A 43 31.23 -0.83 4.81
N VAL A 44 32.31 -0.60 4.08
CA VAL A 44 33.12 -1.68 3.50
C VAL A 44 33.98 -2.37 4.54
N GLU A 45 34.42 -1.63 5.58
CA GLU A 45 35.15 -2.18 6.73
C GLU A 45 34.21 -2.83 7.76
N GLY A 46 32.87 -2.56 7.65
CA GLY A 46 31.86 -3.03 8.59
C GLY A 46 31.82 -2.21 9.88
N ASP A 47 32.24 -0.97 9.83
CA ASP A 47 32.24 -0.07 10.96
C ASP A 47 30.81 0.28 11.44
N SER A 48 30.70 0.63 12.71
CA SER A 48 29.42 1.03 13.31
C SER A 48 29.01 2.40 12.80
N LEU A 49 27.80 2.46 12.18
CA LEU A 49 27.28 3.69 11.58
C LEU A 49 26.40 4.46 12.59
N THR A 50 26.58 5.77 12.57
CA THR A 50 25.66 6.75 13.16
C THR A 50 24.96 7.50 12.03
N PHE A 51 23.74 8.01 12.29
CA PHE A 51 22.89 8.62 11.24
C PHE A 51 22.41 9.99 11.68
N THR A 52 22.34 10.90 10.71
CA THR A 52 21.84 12.27 10.90
C THR A 52 20.81 12.58 9.82
N ILE A 53 19.65 13.12 10.24
CA ILE A 53 18.62 13.65 9.34
C ILE A 53 19.04 15.05 8.93
N ASN A 54 19.12 15.31 7.62
CA ASN A 54 19.55 16.61 7.05
C ASN A 54 18.37 17.52 6.72
N SER A 55 17.27 16.93 6.22
CA SER A 55 16.02 17.63 5.98
C SER A 55 14.86 16.84 6.54
N GLU A 56 13.91 17.54 7.17
CA GLU A 56 12.67 16.94 7.66
C GLU A 56 11.63 16.85 6.54
N PRO A 57 10.67 15.90 6.62
CA PRO A 57 9.55 15.84 5.70
C PRO A 57 8.62 17.04 5.87
N SER A 58 7.98 17.46 4.77
CA SER A 58 7.10 18.65 4.75
C SER A 58 5.66 18.34 5.17
N HIS A 59 5.23 17.10 5.00
CA HIS A 59 3.83 16.67 5.15
C HIS A 59 3.63 15.61 6.23
N GLY A 60 4.57 15.47 7.15
CA GLY A 60 4.53 14.55 8.28
C GLY A 60 5.57 14.88 9.32
N VAL A 61 5.69 14.01 10.30
CA VAL A 61 6.69 14.14 11.37
C VAL A 61 7.47 12.84 11.54
N LEU A 62 8.76 12.97 11.86
CA LEU A 62 9.60 11.85 12.24
C LEU A 62 9.68 11.76 13.75
N SER A 63 9.66 10.54 14.29
CA SER A 63 9.87 10.24 15.70
C SER A 63 10.75 8.99 15.84
N GLY A 64 11.34 8.80 17.01
CA GLY A 64 12.29 7.73 17.26
C GLY A 64 13.73 8.18 17.08
N THR A 65 14.66 7.23 17.02
CA THR A 65 16.10 7.49 16.90
C THR A 65 16.67 6.68 15.75
N PRO A 66 17.38 7.34 14.80
CA PRO A 66 18.06 6.63 13.73
C PRO A 66 18.95 5.47 14.24
N PRO A 67 19.07 4.35 13.49
CA PRO A 67 18.62 4.17 12.11
C PRO A 67 17.14 3.81 11.94
N LEU A 68 16.38 3.62 13.01
CA LEU A 68 14.96 3.26 12.97
C LEU A 68 14.11 4.43 13.43
N VAL A 69 13.36 5.03 12.52
CA VAL A 69 12.42 6.12 12.82
C VAL A 69 11.00 5.72 12.41
N THR A 70 10.02 6.41 12.96
CA THR A 70 8.62 6.30 12.55
C THR A 70 8.21 7.60 11.88
N TYR A 71 7.76 7.52 10.64
CA TYR A 71 7.11 8.62 9.94
C TYR A 71 5.62 8.56 10.17
N THR A 72 5.03 9.68 10.60
CA THR A 72 3.59 9.85 10.75
C THR A 72 3.14 10.93 9.76
N PRO A 73 2.37 10.57 8.73
CA PRO A 73 1.80 11.56 7.82
C PRO A 73 0.92 12.56 8.55
N ARG A 74 0.84 13.81 8.02
CA ARG A 74 -0.16 14.78 8.46
C ARG A 74 -1.55 14.24 8.11
N ASP A 75 -2.53 14.50 8.98
CA ASP A 75 -3.90 14.07 8.77
C ASP A 75 -4.45 14.49 7.39
N LEU A 76 -5.12 13.57 6.73
CA LEU A 76 -5.73 13.72 5.41
C LEU A 76 -4.76 14.13 4.28
N TYR A 77 -3.45 14.01 4.50
CA TYR A 77 -2.50 14.29 3.43
C TYR A 77 -2.33 13.05 2.54
N ILE A 78 -2.51 13.23 1.25
CA ILE A 78 -2.29 12.25 0.17
C ILE A 78 -1.29 12.85 -0.81
N GLY A 79 -0.28 12.10 -1.21
CA GLY A 79 0.74 12.58 -2.14
C GLY A 79 2.14 12.12 -1.79
N SER A 80 3.14 12.85 -2.28
CA SER A 80 4.55 12.55 -2.06
C SER A 80 5.13 13.43 -0.96
N ASP A 81 6.01 12.84 -0.16
CA ASP A 81 6.85 13.54 0.80
C ASP A 81 8.27 12.98 0.72
N SER A 82 9.23 13.59 1.37
CA SER A 82 10.60 13.08 1.42
C SER A 82 11.40 13.72 2.54
N PHE A 83 12.42 13.02 2.98
CA PHE A 83 13.47 13.56 3.84
C PHE A 83 14.83 13.00 3.44
N THR A 84 15.91 13.66 3.90
CA THR A 84 17.26 13.25 3.56
C THR A 84 18.08 12.94 4.82
N PHE A 85 19.03 12.02 4.67
CA PHE A 85 19.93 11.62 5.73
C PHE A 85 21.32 11.33 5.19
N HIS A 86 22.32 11.31 6.09
CA HIS A 86 23.63 10.73 5.83
C HIS A 86 24.04 9.81 6.99
N ALA A 87 24.98 8.92 6.72
CA ALA A 87 25.61 8.04 7.69
C ALA A 87 27.05 8.51 7.97
N LYS A 88 27.59 8.10 9.12
CA LYS A 88 28.97 8.35 9.52
C LYS A 88 29.53 7.15 10.28
N ASP A 89 30.74 6.72 9.93
CA ASP A 89 31.49 5.63 10.55
C ASP A 89 32.32 6.05 11.80
N GLY A 90 32.20 7.31 12.19
CA GLY A 90 33.01 7.95 13.24
C GLY A 90 34.05 8.90 12.70
N ASN A 91 34.61 8.65 11.51
CA ASN A 91 35.63 9.47 10.84
C ASN A 91 35.11 10.21 9.62
N LEU A 92 34.46 9.47 8.70
CA LEU A 92 34.00 9.95 7.40
C LEU A 92 32.48 9.94 7.31
N GLU A 93 31.95 10.82 6.46
CA GLU A 93 30.50 10.89 6.19
C GLU A 93 30.20 10.32 4.80
N SER A 94 29.04 9.68 4.70
CA SER A 94 28.52 9.15 3.44
C SER A 94 28.06 10.27 2.49
N ASN A 95 27.68 9.87 1.28
CA ASN A 95 26.80 10.69 0.44
C ASN A 95 25.47 10.99 1.16
N LEU A 96 24.80 12.06 0.72
CA LEU A 96 23.41 12.35 1.10
C LEU A 96 22.48 11.37 0.39
N ALA A 97 21.58 10.73 1.12
CA ALA A 97 20.54 9.84 0.61
C ALA A 97 19.14 10.37 0.91
N THR A 98 18.18 9.99 0.07
CA THR A 98 16.79 10.43 0.16
C THR A 98 15.85 9.26 0.46
N ILE A 99 14.98 9.43 1.43
CA ILE A 99 13.82 8.56 1.62
C ILE A 99 12.62 9.20 0.93
N HIS A 100 12.10 8.53 -0.09
CA HIS A 100 10.91 8.94 -0.82
C HIS A 100 9.69 8.30 -0.18
N LEU A 101 8.69 9.11 0.13
CA LEU A 101 7.45 8.69 0.78
C LEU A 101 6.28 8.86 -0.20
N THR A 102 5.42 7.85 -0.28
CA THR A 102 4.15 7.92 -1.01
C THR A 102 3.03 7.64 -0.04
N ILE A 103 2.18 8.62 0.19
CA ILE A 103 1.02 8.54 1.07
C ILE A 103 -0.22 8.37 0.20
N LYS A 104 -0.91 7.23 0.35
CA LYS A 104 -2.14 6.89 -0.37
C LYS A 104 -3.36 7.24 0.48
N SER A 105 -4.52 7.37 -0.17
CA SER A 105 -5.82 7.43 0.51
C SER A 105 -6.09 6.14 1.29
N LYS A 106 -6.87 6.24 2.32
CA LYS A 106 -7.50 5.09 2.96
C LYS A 106 -8.62 4.60 2.05
N ASN A 107 -8.71 3.28 1.87
CA ASN A 107 -9.80 2.68 1.11
C ASN A 107 -11.13 2.92 1.83
N SER A 108 -12.14 3.35 1.10
CA SER A 108 -13.51 3.58 1.56
C SER A 108 -14.38 2.37 1.29
N GLU A 109 -15.41 2.17 2.11
CA GLU A 109 -16.41 1.12 1.86
C GLU A 109 -17.29 1.51 0.66
N PRO A 110 -17.57 0.59 -0.27
CA PRO A 110 -18.51 0.83 -1.35
C PRO A 110 -19.95 0.91 -0.84
N VAL A 111 -20.81 1.59 -1.58
CA VAL A 111 -22.23 1.75 -1.26
C VAL A 111 -23.06 1.10 -2.35
N ALA A 112 -23.87 0.08 -2.00
CA ALA A 112 -24.86 -0.49 -2.89
C ALA A 112 -26.08 0.45 -3.00
N ASN A 113 -26.54 0.74 -4.22
CA ASN A 113 -27.67 1.66 -4.45
C ASN A 113 -28.98 0.86 -4.47
N PRO A 114 -29.99 1.23 -3.68
CA PRO A 114 -31.31 0.63 -3.77
C PRO A 114 -31.97 0.99 -5.10
N ASP A 115 -32.78 0.07 -5.60
CA ASP A 115 -33.60 0.27 -6.81
C ASP A 115 -35.01 -0.27 -6.58
N ALA A 116 -35.95 0.18 -7.40
CA ALA A 116 -37.34 -0.27 -7.41
C ALA A 116 -37.81 -0.50 -8.84
N VAL A 117 -38.25 -1.70 -9.11
CA VAL A 117 -38.78 -2.10 -10.43
C VAL A 117 -40.23 -2.56 -10.30
N VAL A 118 -40.98 -2.41 -11.38
CA VAL A 118 -42.37 -2.87 -11.48
C VAL A 118 -42.46 -3.87 -12.63
N THR A 119 -43.16 -4.95 -12.44
CA THR A 119 -43.48 -5.92 -13.47
C THR A 119 -44.92 -6.45 -13.26
N ASP A 120 -45.48 -7.04 -14.28
CA ASP A 120 -46.76 -7.74 -14.18
C ASP A 120 -46.52 -9.16 -13.64
N GLU A 121 -47.58 -9.82 -13.10
CA GLU A 121 -47.52 -11.23 -12.75
C GLU A 121 -47.05 -12.05 -13.96
N ASP A 122 -46.33 -13.14 -13.73
CA ASP A 122 -45.78 -14.05 -14.75
C ASP A 122 -44.82 -13.43 -15.77
N THR A 123 -44.41 -12.16 -15.56
CA THR A 123 -43.58 -11.42 -16.50
C THR A 123 -42.17 -11.20 -15.90
N PRO A 124 -41.10 -11.80 -16.47
CA PRO A 124 -39.73 -11.55 -16.02
C PRO A 124 -39.29 -10.10 -16.26
N VAL A 125 -38.50 -9.54 -15.34
CA VAL A 125 -37.92 -8.20 -15.48
C VAL A 125 -36.41 -8.24 -15.27
N SER A 126 -35.69 -7.50 -16.11
CA SER A 126 -34.23 -7.34 -15.99
C SER A 126 -33.89 -6.23 -15.01
N ILE A 127 -32.96 -6.50 -14.09
CA ILE A 127 -32.49 -5.57 -13.07
C ILE A 127 -30.97 -5.47 -13.19
N THR A 128 -30.44 -4.25 -13.17
CA THR A 128 -28.99 -4.01 -13.11
C THR A 128 -28.65 -3.45 -11.75
N LEU A 129 -27.88 -4.22 -10.96
CA LEU A 129 -27.40 -3.79 -9.66
C LEU A 129 -26.37 -2.68 -9.83
N THR A 130 -26.48 -1.64 -9.02
CA THR A 130 -25.58 -0.49 -9.07
C THR A 130 -25.03 -0.16 -7.68
N GLY A 131 -23.91 0.52 -7.69
CA GLY A 131 -23.25 1.01 -6.48
C GLY A 131 -22.29 2.15 -6.81
N SER A 132 -21.75 2.74 -5.78
CA SER A 132 -20.71 3.77 -5.89
C SER A 132 -19.59 3.50 -4.88
N ASP A 133 -18.40 3.88 -5.26
CA ASP A 133 -17.21 3.86 -4.41
C ASP A 133 -16.58 5.25 -4.40
N ALA A 134 -16.13 5.71 -3.21
CA ALA A 134 -15.58 7.05 -3.05
C ALA A 134 -14.16 7.18 -3.64
N ASP A 135 -13.43 6.07 -3.71
CA ASP A 135 -12.09 6.00 -4.30
C ASP A 135 -12.14 5.72 -5.81
N GLY A 136 -13.33 5.37 -6.32
CA GLY A 136 -13.58 5.07 -7.73
C GLY A 136 -13.16 3.65 -8.11
N ASP A 137 -13.08 2.75 -7.15
CA ASP A 137 -12.68 1.37 -7.37
C ASP A 137 -13.76 0.57 -8.12
N PRO A 138 -13.36 -0.42 -8.95
CA PRO A 138 -14.29 -1.29 -9.65
C PRO A 138 -15.11 -2.13 -8.68
N LEU A 139 -16.45 -2.12 -8.83
CA LEU A 139 -17.34 -2.87 -7.95
C LEU A 139 -17.75 -4.21 -8.53
N THR A 140 -17.83 -5.18 -7.66
CA THR A 140 -18.49 -6.48 -7.85
C THR A 140 -19.74 -6.55 -6.98
N TYR A 141 -20.69 -7.43 -7.34
CA TYR A 141 -22.00 -7.53 -6.64
C TYR A 141 -22.33 -8.97 -6.31
N ALA A 142 -22.94 -9.19 -5.15
CA ALA A 142 -23.45 -10.49 -4.76
C ALA A 142 -24.82 -10.39 -4.09
N ILE A 143 -25.67 -11.39 -4.34
CA ILE A 143 -27.00 -11.46 -3.71
C ILE A 143 -26.84 -11.95 -2.27
N SER A 144 -27.35 -11.19 -1.30
CA SER A 144 -27.30 -11.52 0.12
C SER A 144 -28.52 -12.31 0.55
N THR A 145 -29.72 -11.90 0.11
CA THR A 145 -30.98 -12.58 0.42
C THR A 145 -31.79 -12.72 -0.86
N PRO A 146 -32.18 -13.94 -1.25
CA PRO A 146 -33.02 -14.12 -2.43
C PRO A 146 -34.46 -13.64 -2.19
N PRO A 147 -35.23 -13.38 -3.26
CA PRO A 147 -36.63 -13.03 -3.15
C PRO A 147 -37.47 -14.19 -2.62
N ALA A 148 -38.58 -13.88 -1.94
CA ALA A 148 -39.46 -14.88 -1.33
C ALA A 148 -40.50 -15.44 -2.31
N HIS A 149 -40.91 -14.64 -3.29
CA HIS A 149 -42.04 -14.92 -4.20
C HIS A 149 -41.63 -14.93 -5.67
N GLY A 150 -40.35 -15.21 -5.94
CA GLY A 150 -39.81 -15.30 -7.28
C GLY A 150 -38.45 -15.96 -7.29
N SER A 151 -37.77 -15.87 -8.42
CA SER A 151 -36.42 -16.40 -8.60
C SER A 151 -35.53 -15.37 -9.33
N LEU A 152 -34.23 -15.38 -9.03
CA LEU A 152 -33.23 -14.61 -9.72
C LEU A 152 -32.40 -15.53 -10.61
N THR A 153 -32.16 -15.10 -11.85
CA THR A 153 -31.25 -15.74 -12.80
C THR A 153 -30.29 -14.72 -13.37
N GLY A 154 -29.24 -15.16 -14.04
CA GLY A 154 -28.20 -14.27 -14.57
C GLY A 154 -27.00 -14.20 -13.63
N THR A 155 -26.08 -13.27 -13.94
CA THR A 155 -24.86 -13.04 -13.15
C THR A 155 -24.78 -11.55 -12.80
N PRO A 156 -24.67 -11.19 -11.50
CA PRO A 156 -24.46 -9.80 -11.12
C PRO A 156 -23.36 -9.11 -11.95
N PRO A 157 -23.53 -7.83 -12.29
CA PRO A 157 -24.62 -6.94 -11.86
C PRO A 157 -25.94 -7.14 -12.58
N ASN A 158 -26.02 -7.96 -13.66
CA ASN A 158 -27.22 -8.11 -14.48
C ASN A 158 -27.98 -9.37 -14.06
N VAL A 159 -29.14 -9.19 -13.46
CA VAL A 159 -30.00 -10.29 -12.99
C VAL A 159 -31.39 -10.15 -13.64
N ILE A 160 -32.11 -11.26 -13.73
CA ILE A 160 -33.49 -11.31 -14.18
C ILE A 160 -34.32 -11.87 -13.01
N TYR A 161 -35.27 -11.08 -12.55
CA TYR A 161 -36.27 -11.55 -11.59
C TYR A 161 -37.46 -12.13 -12.34
N THR A 162 -37.89 -13.32 -11.95
CA THR A 162 -39.11 -13.98 -12.46
C THR A 162 -40.03 -14.22 -11.30
N PRO A 163 -41.25 -13.62 -11.26
CA PRO A 163 -42.26 -13.89 -10.25
C PRO A 163 -42.67 -15.37 -10.24
N ASN A 164 -43.12 -15.90 -9.08
CA ASN A 164 -43.82 -17.17 -9.02
C ASN A 164 -45.15 -17.07 -9.78
N GLU A 165 -45.60 -18.20 -10.33
CA GLU A 165 -46.84 -18.25 -11.13
C GLU A 165 -48.04 -17.67 -10.37
N ASN A 166 -48.77 -16.73 -11.02
CA ASN A 166 -49.93 -16.00 -10.50
C ASN A 166 -49.68 -15.24 -9.18
N TYR A 167 -48.40 -14.92 -8.84
CA TYR A 167 -48.09 -14.10 -7.67
C TYR A 167 -48.20 -12.60 -8.02
N PHE A 168 -49.00 -11.90 -7.23
CA PHE A 168 -49.08 -10.45 -7.23
C PHE A 168 -48.88 -9.89 -5.82
N GLY A 169 -48.17 -8.79 -5.70
CA GLY A 169 -47.82 -8.18 -4.42
C GLY A 169 -46.36 -7.69 -4.41
N GLU A 170 -45.91 -7.35 -3.22
CA GLU A 170 -44.52 -6.89 -3.05
C GLU A 170 -43.59 -8.11 -2.84
N ASP A 171 -42.43 -8.06 -3.46
CA ASP A 171 -41.29 -8.95 -3.20
C ASP A 171 -40.01 -8.13 -3.12
N SER A 172 -38.95 -8.68 -2.58
CA SER A 172 -37.66 -8.00 -2.48
C SER A 172 -36.52 -9.00 -2.34
N PHE A 173 -35.36 -8.57 -2.75
CA PHE A 173 -34.09 -9.22 -2.49
C PHE A 173 -33.07 -8.21 -2.04
N SER A 174 -32.01 -8.65 -1.37
CA SER A 174 -30.91 -7.78 -0.99
C SER A 174 -29.61 -8.21 -1.66
N PHE A 175 -28.73 -7.24 -1.86
CA PHE A 175 -27.41 -7.45 -2.40
C PHE A 175 -26.40 -6.51 -1.73
N HIS A 176 -25.13 -6.85 -1.82
CA HIS A 176 -24.01 -6.00 -1.42
C HIS A 176 -23.07 -5.76 -2.61
N SER A 177 -22.30 -4.72 -2.50
CA SER A 177 -21.18 -4.42 -3.40
C SER A 177 -19.86 -4.61 -2.68
N SER A 178 -18.80 -4.99 -3.41
CA SER A 178 -17.44 -5.07 -2.91
C SER A 178 -16.48 -4.49 -3.94
N ASP A 179 -15.47 -3.74 -3.45
CA ASP A 179 -14.34 -3.22 -4.22
C ASP A 179 -13.17 -4.23 -4.29
N GLY A 180 -13.34 -5.41 -3.68
CA GLY A 180 -12.32 -6.45 -3.55
C GLY A 180 -11.45 -6.33 -2.28
N GLN A 181 -11.64 -5.28 -1.48
CA GLN A 181 -11.00 -5.06 -0.17
C GLN A 181 -12.05 -4.95 0.95
N LEU A 182 -13.16 -4.25 0.68
CA LEU A 182 -14.27 -4.01 1.61
C LEU A 182 -15.61 -4.38 0.94
N GLU A 183 -16.65 -4.54 1.79
CA GLU A 183 -18.02 -4.86 1.36
C GLU A 183 -19.04 -3.90 1.99
#